data_62a7b7ca1cd225d48e352116e9ff420f
#
_entry.id   62a7b7ca1cd225d48e352116e9ff420f
#
_cell.length_a   1.000
_cell.length_b   1.000
_cell.length_c   1.000
_cell.angle_alpha   90.00
_cell.angle_beta   90.00
_cell.angle_gamma   90.00
#
_symmetry.space_group_name_H-M   'P 1'
#
loop_
_entity.id
_entity.type
_entity.pdbx_description
1 polymer ?
#
loop_
_entity_poly.entity_id
_entity_poly.type
_entity_poly.pdbx_seq_one_letter_code
_entity_poly.pdbx_strand_id
1 'polypeptide(L)'
;NLYDVRLPVADQSRDARRTVAGQGLELVMIRVSGNRNPAESPAIVEALSSPEPFLTRFRYQRQDTEDGGRELWLDMAFSPRQVNSALQSAGLPVWSANRPPVLLWLLVDTEEGRQFVGSGAAADVEQQLRDDVRRRGLALQLPLFDLVDASNLSSDALWTLSVDQVREASQRYGSPFVLMGRATRLSSGQWLASWVLLDGDNTQRFDSEGDDASFMVGAIDRVADIQAQRYAVQTSGGGAEGSGTLVHIDGLESFADYAQMVTYLESLAVIKHANPAWMSGNELVLDLVLNGDMEK
;
A
#
# COMPACT_ATOMS: atom_id res chain seq x y z
N ASN A 1 -2.51 1.59 -11.27
CA ASN A 1 -2.01 0.24 -11.53
C ASN A 1 -0.68 0.03 -10.79
N LEU A 2 -0.49 -1.14 -10.15
CA LEU A 2 0.71 -1.47 -9.37
C LEU A 2 1.98 -1.53 -10.22
N TYR A 3 1.84 -1.87 -11.49
CA TYR A 3 2.92 -2.10 -12.45
C TYR A 3 3.25 -0.87 -13.30
N ASP A 4 2.56 0.24 -13.09
CA ASP A 4 2.82 1.49 -13.80
C ASP A 4 3.62 2.44 -12.90
N VAL A 5 4.66 3.06 -13.48
CA VAL A 5 5.54 4.00 -12.78
C VAL A 5 5.84 5.18 -13.67
N ARG A 6 5.87 6.36 -13.07
CA ARG A 6 6.30 7.60 -13.70
C ARG A 6 7.46 8.19 -12.90
N LEU A 7 8.58 8.41 -13.53
CA LEU A 7 9.78 8.98 -12.92
C LEU A 7 10.39 10.07 -13.80
N PRO A 8 11.05 11.05 -13.21
CA PRO A 8 11.84 12.02 -13.97
C PRO A 8 13.03 11.33 -14.63
N VAL A 9 13.42 11.80 -15.81
CA VAL A 9 14.55 11.29 -16.55
C VAL A 9 15.36 12.45 -17.12
N ALA A 10 16.68 12.35 -17.10
CA ALA A 10 17.57 13.43 -17.51
C ALA A 10 17.43 13.76 -19.01
N ASP A 11 17.38 12.72 -19.84
CA ASP A 11 17.28 12.82 -21.29
C ASP A 11 16.63 11.55 -21.90
N GLN A 12 16.55 11.51 -23.24
CA GLN A 12 15.97 10.37 -23.96
C GLN A 12 17.01 9.32 -24.38
N SER A 13 18.23 9.38 -23.86
CA SER A 13 19.27 8.40 -24.14
C SER A 13 18.87 7.00 -23.66
N ARG A 14 19.50 5.99 -24.24
CA ARG A 14 19.29 4.60 -23.83
C ARG A 14 19.75 4.37 -22.41
N ASP A 15 20.86 4.98 -22.02
CA ASP A 15 21.47 4.79 -20.69
C ASP A 15 20.61 5.45 -19.60
N ALA A 16 20.14 6.69 -19.82
CA ALA A 16 19.22 7.38 -18.90
C ALA A 16 17.92 6.57 -18.73
N ARG A 17 17.34 6.09 -19.83
CA ARG A 17 16.14 5.25 -19.78
C ARG A 17 16.38 3.96 -19.03
N ARG A 18 17.50 3.27 -19.26
CA ARG A 18 17.82 2.02 -18.55
C ARG A 18 17.95 2.23 -17.06
N THR A 19 18.65 3.27 -16.64
CA THR A 19 18.80 3.63 -15.22
C THR A 19 17.45 3.89 -14.57
N VAL A 20 16.63 4.72 -15.17
CA VAL A 20 15.29 5.06 -14.65
C VAL A 20 14.34 3.86 -14.70
N ALA A 21 14.45 3.01 -15.73
CA ALA A 21 13.66 1.76 -15.78
C ALA A 21 14.04 0.77 -14.66
N GLY A 22 15.32 0.68 -14.28
CA GLY A 22 15.75 -0.07 -13.11
C GLY A 22 15.12 0.44 -11.81
N GLN A 23 15.14 1.76 -11.60
CA GLN A 23 14.48 2.39 -10.45
C GLN A 23 12.97 2.18 -10.45
N GLY A 24 12.33 2.29 -11.62
CA GLY A 24 10.89 2.03 -11.77
C GLY A 24 10.54 0.57 -11.49
N LEU A 25 11.36 -0.37 -11.94
CA LEU A 25 11.17 -1.79 -11.67
C LEU A 25 11.31 -2.10 -10.18
N GLU A 26 12.27 -1.48 -9.49
CA GLU A 26 12.42 -1.63 -8.03
C GLU A 26 11.16 -1.17 -7.29
N LEU A 27 10.62 0.00 -7.62
CA LEU A 27 9.35 0.49 -7.06
C LEU A 27 8.19 -0.49 -7.29
N VAL A 28 8.11 -1.08 -8.48
CA VAL A 28 7.10 -2.11 -8.78
C VAL A 28 7.32 -3.34 -7.91
N MET A 29 8.56 -3.80 -7.77
CA MET A 29 8.87 -4.96 -6.94
C MET A 29 8.58 -4.71 -5.45
N ILE A 30 8.86 -3.51 -4.93
CA ILE A 30 8.46 -3.10 -3.58
C ILE A 30 6.94 -3.21 -3.40
N ARG A 31 6.19 -2.66 -4.34
CA ARG A 31 4.71 -2.69 -4.30
C ARG A 31 4.16 -4.10 -4.38
N VAL A 32 4.67 -4.88 -5.30
CA VAL A 32 4.13 -6.21 -5.62
C VAL A 32 4.57 -7.26 -4.61
N SER A 33 5.77 -7.17 -4.05
CA SER A 33 6.21 -8.10 -3.00
C SER A 33 5.76 -7.68 -1.59
N GLY A 34 5.48 -6.39 -1.37
CA GLY A 34 5.33 -5.83 -0.03
C GLY A 34 6.64 -5.73 0.74
N ASN A 35 7.74 -6.21 0.20
CA ASN A 35 9.07 -6.11 0.81
C ASN A 35 9.65 -4.70 0.56
N ARG A 36 10.18 -4.06 1.61
CA ARG A 36 10.80 -2.72 1.50
C ARG A 36 12.08 -2.73 0.69
N ASN A 37 12.84 -3.84 0.75
CA ASN A 37 14.19 -3.97 0.19
C ASN A 37 14.30 -5.23 -0.68
N PRO A 38 13.57 -5.33 -1.80
CA PRO A 38 13.65 -6.51 -2.66
C PRO A 38 15.05 -6.69 -3.26
N ALA A 39 15.84 -5.62 -3.37
CA ALA A 39 17.23 -5.62 -3.84
C ALA A 39 18.23 -6.30 -2.88
N GLU A 40 17.81 -6.79 -1.71
CA GLU A 40 18.65 -7.69 -0.90
C GLU A 40 18.83 -9.06 -1.56
N SER A 41 17.93 -9.44 -2.47
CA SER A 41 18.07 -10.66 -3.26
C SER A 41 18.99 -10.43 -4.48
N PRO A 42 20.07 -11.22 -4.66
CA PRO A 42 20.95 -11.11 -5.84
C PRO A 42 20.23 -11.27 -7.17
N ALA A 43 19.22 -12.14 -7.23
CA ALA A 43 18.40 -12.33 -8.43
C ALA A 43 17.60 -11.07 -8.80
N ILE A 44 17.15 -10.32 -7.81
CA ILE A 44 16.47 -9.03 -8.03
C ILE A 44 17.48 -7.97 -8.49
N VAL A 45 18.68 -7.90 -7.89
CA VAL A 45 19.72 -6.96 -8.33
C VAL A 45 20.05 -7.16 -9.81
N GLU A 46 20.13 -8.41 -10.28
CA GLU A 46 20.34 -8.74 -11.70
C GLU A 46 19.20 -8.23 -12.56
N ALA A 47 17.94 -8.45 -12.15
CA ALA A 47 16.76 -7.94 -12.85
C ALA A 47 16.74 -6.41 -12.94
N LEU A 48 17.09 -5.70 -11.84
CA LEU A 48 17.15 -4.24 -11.80
C LEU A 48 18.24 -3.67 -12.71
N SER A 49 19.35 -4.37 -12.89
CA SER A 49 20.45 -3.98 -13.79
C SER A 49 20.13 -4.19 -15.27
N SER A 50 19.16 -5.03 -15.57
CA SER A 50 18.68 -5.34 -16.93
C SER A 50 17.15 -5.30 -17.02
N PRO A 51 16.54 -4.11 -16.88
CA PRO A 51 15.08 -3.96 -16.74
C PRO A 51 14.31 -4.13 -18.05
N GLU A 52 14.96 -4.14 -19.21
CA GLU A 52 14.32 -4.14 -20.53
C GLU A 52 13.33 -5.31 -20.72
N PRO A 53 13.61 -6.56 -20.29
CA PRO A 53 12.66 -7.67 -20.46
C PRO A 53 11.35 -7.50 -19.68
N PHE A 54 11.38 -6.68 -18.64
CA PHE A 54 10.21 -6.41 -17.80
C PHE A 54 9.33 -5.28 -18.34
N LEU A 55 9.90 -4.41 -19.20
CA LEU A 55 9.24 -3.21 -19.69
C LEU A 55 8.36 -3.56 -20.91
N THR A 56 7.04 -3.39 -20.76
CA THR A 56 6.08 -3.61 -21.87
C THR A 56 5.84 -2.38 -22.69
N ARG A 57 5.88 -1.22 -22.07
CA ARG A 57 5.63 0.08 -22.71
C ARG A 57 6.35 1.18 -21.97
N PHE A 58 6.84 2.15 -22.70
CA PHE A 58 7.33 3.40 -22.13
C PHE A 58 6.96 4.60 -23.02
N ARG A 59 6.85 5.77 -22.40
CA ARG A 59 6.54 7.03 -23.07
C ARG A 59 7.22 8.19 -22.37
N TYR A 60 7.85 9.05 -23.12
CA TYR A 60 8.37 10.32 -22.61
C TYR A 60 7.29 11.39 -22.61
N GLN A 61 7.23 12.14 -21.51
CA GLN A 61 6.37 13.31 -21.37
C GLN A 61 7.19 14.49 -20.89
N ARG A 62 6.89 15.67 -21.43
CA ARG A 62 7.44 16.94 -20.95
C ARG A 62 6.39 17.61 -20.09
N GLN A 63 6.80 18.10 -18.94
CA GLN A 63 5.96 18.84 -18.03
C GLN A 63 6.60 20.20 -17.78
N ASP A 64 5.82 21.25 -17.94
CA ASP A 64 6.28 22.60 -17.57
C ASP A 64 6.27 22.69 -16.02
N THR A 65 7.35 23.25 -15.45
CA THR A 65 7.49 23.49 -14.03
C THR A 65 7.00 24.89 -13.68
N GLU A 66 6.63 25.12 -12.42
CA GLU A 66 6.18 26.44 -11.93
C GLU A 66 7.23 27.54 -12.14
N ASP A 67 8.51 27.18 -12.15
CA ASP A 67 9.65 28.07 -12.40
C ASP A 67 9.85 28.40 -13.88
N GLY A 68 8.97 27.95 -14.77
CA GLY A 68 9.08 28.14 -16.21
C GLY A 68 10.10 27.21 -16.89
N GLY A 69 10.63 26.23 -16.19
CA GLY A 69 11.48 25.16 -16.72
C GLY A 69 10.66 24.06 -17.38
N ARG A 70 11.34 23.06 -17.90
CA ARG A 70 10.72 21.85 -18.44
C ARG A 70 11.42 20.63 -17.88
N GLU A 71 10.64 19.75 -17.28
CA GLU A 71 11.10 18.44 -16.85
C GLU A 71 10.69 17.36 -17.83
N LEU A 72 11.59 16.41 -18.02
CA LEU A 72 11.30 15.22 -18.82
C LEU A 72 10.94 14.07 -17.87
N TRP A 73 9.81 13.45 -18.14
CA TRP A 73 9.29 12.32 -17.38
C TRP A 73 9.21 11.09 -18.26
N LEU A 74 9.41 9.93 -17.65
CA LEU A 74 9.29 8.64 -18.28
C LEU A 74 8.15 7.86 -17.63
N ASP A 75 7.05 7.69 -18.38
CA ASP A 75 5.96 6.78 -18.01
C ASP A 75 6.34 5.36 -18.45
N MET A 76 6.26 4.41 -17.55
CA MET A 76 6.65 3.03 -17.77
C MET A 76 5.54 2.08 -17.33
N ALA A 77 5.32 1.02 -18.10
CA ALA A 77 4.47 -0.10 -17.72
C ALA A 77 5.30 -1.38 -17.74
N PHE A 78 5.25 -2.11 -16.64
CA PHE A 78 5.98 -3.37 -16.49
C PHE A 78 5.05 -4.57 -16.63
N SER A 79 5.61 -5.69 -17.11
CA SER A 79 4.88 -6.95 -17.28
C SER A 79 4.56 -7.59 -15.93
N PRO A 80 3.28 -7.73 -15.54
CA PRO A 80 2.92 -8.43 -14.30
C PRO A 80 3.49 -9.84 -14.26
N ARG A 81 3.45 -10.55 -15.39
CA ARG A 81 3.95 -11.93 -15.48
C ARG A 81 5.44 -12.02 -15.20
N GLN A 82 6.25 -11.14 -15.81
CA GLN A 82 7.71 -11.16 -15.64
C GLN A 82 8.11 -10.74 -14.22
N VAL A 83 7.47 -9.70 -13.69
CA VAL A 83 7.70 -9.23 -12.31
C VAL A 83 7.36 -10.32 -11.30
N ASN A 84 6.17 -10.92 -11.40
CA ASN A 84 5.74 -11.97 -10.47
C ASN A 84 6.66 -13.19 -10.56
N SER A 85 7.05 -13.61 -11.77
CA SER A 85 7.99 -14.71 -11.97
C SER A 85 9.36 -14.44 -11.34
N ALA A 86 9.89 -13.23 -11.48
CA ALA A 86 11.17 -12.85 -10.88
C ALA A 86 11.11 -12.85 -9.34
N LEU A 87 10.02 -12.29 -8.77
CA LEU A 87 9.80 -12.30 -7.32
C LEU A 87 9.72 -13.75 -6.78
N GLN A 88 8.92 -14.60 -7.43
CA GLN A 88 8.78 -16.01 -7.06
C GLN A 88 10.11 -16.76 -7.16
N SER A 89 10.89 -16.55 -8.22
CA SER A 89 12.20 -17.15 -8.39
C SER A 89 13.21 -16.69 -7.33
N ALA A 90 13.04 -15.48 -6.82
CA ALA A 90 13.84 -14.92 -5.73
C ALA A 90 13.32 -15.34 -4.33
N GLY A 91 12.26 -16.17 -4.25
CA GLY A 91 11.65 -16.57 -2.97
C GLY A 91 10.88 -15.45 -2.28
N LEU A 92 10.53 -14.38 -3.00
CA LEU A 92 9.78 -13.26 -2.48
C LEU A 92 8.28 -13.46 -2.69
N PRO A 93 7.44 -12.98 -1.76
CA PRO A 93 5.99 -13.10 -1.90
C PRO A 93 5.45 -12.23 -3.03
N VAL A 94 4.26 -12.56 -3.51
CA VAL A 94 3.49 -11.73 -4.44
C VAL A 94 2.21 -11.28 -3.75
N TRP A 95 2.05 -9.98 -3.60
CA TRP A 95 0.88 -9.34 -3.03
C TRP A 95 -0.04 -8.82 -4.12
N SER A 96 -1.21 -9.42 -4.25
CA SER A 96 -2.15 -9.11 -5.32
C SER A 96 -2.63 -7.66 -5.32
N ALA A 97 -3.22 -7.22 -6.43
CA ALA A 97 -3.76 -5.86 -6.57
C ALA A 97 -5.04 -5.63 -5.74
N ASN A 98 -5.73 -6.70 -5.35
CA ASN A 98 -6.93 -6.61 -4.51
C ASN A 98 -6.51 -6.47 -3.04
N ARG A 99 -6.36 -5.21 -2.62
CA ARG A 99 -5.87 -4.86 -1.29
C ARG A 99 -6.97 -4.19 -0.49
N PRO A 100 -7.14 -4.56 0.79
CA PRO A 100 -8.09 -3.89 1.62
C PRO A 100 -7.72 -2.41 1.78
N PRO A 101 -8.70 -1.49 1.74
CA PRO A 101 -8.43 -0.08 1.93
C PRO A 101 -7.94 0.21 3.35
N VAL A 102 -7.13 1.26 3.47
CA VAL A 102 -6.72 1.84 4.74
C VAL A 102 -7.38 3.20 4.84
N LEU A 103 -8.31 3.35 5.78
CA LEU A 103 -8.89 4.65 6.11
C LEU A 103 -7.91 5.43 6.97
N LEU A 104 -7.57 6.64 6.53
CA LEU A 104 -6.64 7.50 7.26
C LEU A 104 -7.33 8.75 7.80
N TRP A 105 -7.28 8.91 9.13
CA TRP A 105 -7.57 10.15 9.83
C TRP A 105 -6.25 10.78 10.29
N LEU A 106 -5.84 11.88 9.68
CA LEU A 106 -4.61 12.58 10.03
C LEU A 106 -4.89 14.06 10.30
N LEU A 107 -4.48 14.53 11.47
CA LEU A 107 -4.53 15.91 11.89
C LEU A 107 -3.12 16.46 12.02
N VAL A 108 -2.83 17.54 11.33
CA VAL A 108 -1.55 18.23 11.41
C VAL A 108 -1.71 19.58 12.09
N ASP A 109 -0.76 19.93 12.94
CA ASP A 109 -0.67 21.20 13.64
C ASP A 109 0.51 22.00 13.11
N THR A 110 0.23 23.12 12.47
CA THR A 110 1.18 24.02 11.84
C THR A 110 1.01 25.44 12.40
N GLU A 111 1.77 26.40 11.92
CA GLU A 111 1.59 27.81 12.26
C GLU A 111 0.19 28.33 11.90
N GLU A 112 -0.48 27.70 10.93
CA GLU A 112 -1.83 28.02 10.50
C GLU A 112 -2.92 27.36 11.37
N GLY A 113 -2.50 26.54 12.36
CA GLY A 113 -3.36 25.79 13.24
C GLY A 113 -3.55 24.34 12.80
N ARG A 114 -4.52 23.67 13.43
CA ARG A 114 -4.83 22.26 13.21
C ARG A 114 -5.67 22.05 11.96
N GLN A 115 -5.21 21.19 11.08
CA GLN A 115 -5.85 20.91 9.79
C GLN A 115 -5.94 19.41 9.55
N PHE A 116 -7.11 18.95 9.05
CA PHE A 116 -7.26 17.57 8.58
C PHE A 116 -6.62 17.42 7.21
N VAL A 117 -5.77 16.41 7.06
CA VAL A 117 -5.20 16.04 5.78
C VAL A 117 -6.28 15.36 4.92
N GLY A 118 -6.50 15.86 3.70
CA GLY A 118 -7.55 15.41 2.79
C GLY A 118 -8.79 16.30 2.76
N SER A 119 -8.89 17.32 3.65
CA SER A 119 -10.00 18.26 3.66
C SER A 119 -9.83 19.45 2.67
N GLY A 120 -8.75 19.46 1.89
CA GLY A 120 -8.33 20.57 1.04
C GLY A 120 -7.37 21.56 1.73
N ALA A 121 -7.19 21.44 3.03
CA ALA A 121 -6.11 22.08 3.78
C ALA A 121 -4.87 21.17 3.77
N ALA A 122 -3.69 21.67 4.12
CA ALA A 122 -2.44 20.89 4.16
C ALA A 122 -2.12 20.09 2.88
N ALA A 123 -2.25 20.75 1.73
CA ALA A 123 -2.14 20.11 0.40
C ALA A 123 -0.77 19.45 0.17
N ASP A 124 0.31 20.04 0.68
CA ASP A 124 1.67 19.49 0.54
C ASP A 124 1.81 18.17 1.30
N VAL A 125 1.25 18.10 2.51
CA VAL A 125 1.24 16.88 3.33
C VAL A 125 0.39 15.81 2.65
N GLU A 126 -0.76 16.18 2.09
CA GLU A 126 -1.62 15.24 1.35
C GLU A 126 -0.91 14.69 0.11
N GLN A 127 -0.21 15.53 -0.65
CA GLN A 127 0.53 15.09 -1.83
C GLN A 127 1.62 14.08 -1.45
N GLN A 128 2.41 14.36 -0.44
CA GLN A 128 3.44 13.45 0.05
C GLN A 128 2.85 12.14 0.57
N LEU A 129 1.74 12.22 1.29
CA LEU A 129 0.99 11.02 1.72
C LEU A 129 0.61 10.13 0.54
N ARG A 130 0.09 10.73 -0.54
CA ARG A 130 -0.30 9.99 -1.75
C ARG A 130 0.91 9.33 -2.43
N ASP A 131 2.05 9.97 -2.39
CA ASP A 131 3.29 9.44 -2.97
C ASP A 131 3.83 8.27 -2.13
N ASP A 132 3.82 8.37 -0.79
CA ASP A 132 4.22 7.28 0.10
C ASP A 132 3.31 6.06 -0.01
N VAL A 133 2.00 6.31 -0.05
CA VAL A 133 0.98 5.27 -0.27
C VAL A 133 1.18 4.59 -1.62
N ARG A 134 1.45 5.37 -2.67
CA ARG A 134 1.72 4.84 -4.03
C ARG A 134 3.02 4.05 -4.06
N ARG A 135 4.06 4.50 -3.36
CA ARG A 135 5.34 3.80 -3.24
C ARG A 135 5.16 2.39 -2.69
N ARG A 136 4.30 2.22 -1.68
CA ARG A 136 4.00 0.92 -1.06
C ARG A 136 2.84 0.18 -1.72
N GLY A 137 2.11 0.83 -2.61
CA GLY A 137 0.97 0.27 -3.32
C GLY A 137 -0.25 0.00 -2.43
N LEU A 138 -0.43 0.73 -1.33
CA LEU A 138 -1.61 0.66 -0.49
C LEU A 138 -2.85 1.25 -1.19
N ALA A 139 -4.02 0.79 -0.81
CA ALA A 139 -5.29 1.41 -1.17
C ALA A 139 -5.68 2.42 -0.09
N LEU A 140 -5.40 3.70 -0.32
CA LEU A 140 -5.74 4.77 0.60
C LEU A 140 -7.20 5.19 0.44
N GLN A 141 -7.89 5.30 1.57
CA GLN A 141 -9.19 5.95 1.68
C GLN A 141 -9.07 7.14 2.64
N LEU A 142 -9.45 8.31 2.19
CA LEU A 142 -9.58 9.49 3.05
C LEU A 142 -11.05 9.70 3.41
N PRO A 143 -11.33 10.27 4.60
CA PRO A 143 -12.68 10.65 4.96
C PRO A 143 -13.27 11.67 3.99
N LEU A 144 -14.59 11.76 3.93
CA LEU A 144 -15.30 12.74 3.08
C LEU A 144 -15.30 14.14 3.69
N PHE A 145 -15.05 14.23 4.99
CA PHE A 145 -15.11 15.47 5.78
C PHE A 145 -16.45 16.22 5.63
N ASP A 146 -17.53 15.47 5.48
CA ASP A 146 -18.87 15.99 5.42
C ASP A 146 -19.44 16.29 6.83
N LEU A 147 -20.70 16.75 6.90
CA LEU A 147 -21.34 17.06 8.18
C LEU A 147 -21.46 15.85 9.11
N VAL A 148 -21.53 14.64 8.56
CA VAL A 148 -21.59 13.41 9.35
C VAL A 148 -20.24 13.16 10.01
N ASP A 149 -19.16 13.29 9.27
CA ASP A 149 -17.81 13.16 9.84
C ASP A 149 -17.56 14.23 10.90
N ALA A 150 -17.92 15.50 10.62
CA ALA A 150 -17.75 16.60 11.55
C ALA A 150 -18.58 16.42 12.85
N SER A 151 -19.72 15.75 12.78
CA SER A 151 -20.55 15.46 13.96
C SER A 151 -20.01 14.28 14.78
N ASN A 152 -19.36 13.32 14.14
CA ASN A 152 -18.90 12.09 14.79
C ASN A 152 -17.46 12.19 15.31
N LEU A 153 -16.61 13.01 14.69
CA LEU A 153 -15.20 13.15 15.07
C LEU A 153 -14.75 14.61 15.06
N SER A 154 -14.53 15.16 16.25
CA SER A 154 -13.92 16.49 16.39
C SER A 154 -12.40 16.45 16.22
N SER A 155 -11.80 17.60 15.89
CA SER A 155 -10.34 17.74 15.85
C SER A 155 -9.69 17.45 17.21
N ASP A 156 -10.33 17.79 18.32
CA ASP A 156 -9.82 17.50 19.65
C ASP A 156 -9.84 16.00 19.98
N ALA A 157 -10.86 15.29 19.55
CA ALA A 157 -10.94 13.85 19.72
C ALA A 157 -9.84 13.12 18.91
N LEU A 158 -9.57 13.54 17.68
CA LEU A 158 -8.47 13.01 16.91
C LEU A 158 -7.11 13.42 17.48
N TRP A 159 -6.99 14.66 17.97
CA TRP A 159 -5.77 15.14 18.61
C TRP A 159 -5.38 14.33 19.85
N THR A 160 -6.37 13.91 20.63
CA THR A 160 -6.15 13.04 21.79
C THR A 160 -6.04 11.56 21.44
N LEU A 161 -6.10 11.21 20.16
CA LEU A 161 -6.09 9.83 19.64
C LEU A 161 -7.14 8.94 20.34
N SER A 162 -8.38 9.45 20.40
CA SER A 162 -9.52 8.75 21.00
C SER A 162 -9.95 7.57 20.11
N VAL A 163 -9.52 6.36 20.48
CA VAL A 163 -9.77 5.13 19.72
C VAL A 163 -11.24 4.89 19.50
N ASP A 164 -12.07 5.04 20.54
CA ASP A 164 -13.49 4.72 20.48
C ASP A 164 -14.23 5.65 19.51
N GLN A 165 -13.94 6.96 19.57
CA GLN A 165 -14.59 7.95 18.68
C GLN A 165 -14.13 7.77 17.22
N VAL A 166 -12.84 7.50 16.99
CA VAL A 166 -12.35 7.24 15.64
C VAL A 166 -12.93 5.94 15.09
N ARG A 167 -13.06 4.91 15.92
CA ARG A 167 -13.69 3.63 15.52
C ARG A 167 -15.15 3.84 15.12
N GLU A 168 -15.90 4.61 15.90
CA GLU A 168 -17.29 4.94 15.60
C GLU A 168 -17.42 5.75 14.30
N ALA A 169 -16.64 6.81 14.13
CA ALA A 169 -16.65 7.64 12.93
C ALA A 169 -16.23 6.84 11.68
N SER A 170 -15.39 5.81 11.84
CA SER A 170 -14.88 4.98 10.76
C SER A 170 -15.86 3.90 10.28
N GLN A 171 -16.90 3.56 11.05
CA GLN A 171 -17.83 2.47 10.72
C GLN A 171 -18.50 2.65 9.35
N ARG A 172 -18.87 3.88 9.00
CA ARG A 172 -19.52 4.19 7.72
C ARG A 172 -18.66 3.89 6.49
N TYR A 173 -17.35 3.78 6.66
CA TYR A 173 -16.39 3.53 5.58
C TYR A 173 -16.12 2.06 5.33
N GLY A 174 -16.46 1.18 6.28
CA GLY A 174 -16.28 -0.26 6.16
C GLY A 174 -14.83 -0.71 5.94
N SER A 175 -13.85 0.14 6.26
CA SER A 175 -12.44 -0.18 6.08
C SER A 175 -11.94 -1.09 7.20
N PRO A 176 -11.30 -2.23 6.89
CA PRO A 176 -10.79 -3.14 7.91
C PRO A 176 -9.55 -2.59 8.62
N PHE A 177 -8.87 -1.62 8.01
CA PHE A 177 -7.71 -0.94 8.58
C PHE A 177 -8.00 0.54 8.74
N VAL A 178 -7.82 1.05 9.95
CA VAL A 178 -7.93 2.48 10.23
C VAL A 178 -6.62 2.95 10.83
N LEU A 179 -5.94 3.84 10.12
CA LEU A 179 -4.77 4.55 10.63
C LEU A 179 -5.20 5.94 11.08
N MET A 180 -4.98 6.26 12.34
CA MET A 180 -5.17 7.61 12.83
C MET A 180 -3.86 8.19 13.33
N GLY A 181 -3.67 9.48 13.09
CA GLY A 181 -2.45 10.18 13.46
C GLY A 181 -2.67 11.64 13.78
N ARG A 182 -1.75 12.14 14.58
CA ARG A 182 -1.56 13.57 14.80
C ARG A 182 -0.10 13.89 14.59
N ALA A 183 0.18 15.04 14.00
CA ALA A 183 1.53 15.50 13.78
C ALA A 183 1.67 16.99 14.07
N THR A 184 2.78 17.40 14.65
CA THR A 184 3.13 18.80 14.92
C THR A 184 4.38 19.16 14.17
N ARG A 185 4.35 20.29 13.47
CA ARG A 185 5.53 20.89 12.86
C ARG A 185 6.22 21.80 13.86
N LEU A 186 7.48 21.49 14.17
CA LEU A 186 8.32 22.34 15.04
C LEU A 186 8.86 23.55 14.27
N SER A 187 9.28 24.57 15.00
CA SER A 187 9.92 25.76 14.40
C SER A 187 11.22 25.45 13.66
N SER A 188 11.85 24.32 13.94
CA SER A 188 13.00 23.79 13.19
C SER A 188 12.65 23.23 11.81
N GLY A 189 11.36 23.06 11.49
CA GLY A 189 10.86 22.36 10.30
C GLY A 189 10.67 20.86 10.50
N GLN A 190 11.16 20.29 11.59
CA GLN A 190 10.97 18.88 11.91
C GLN A 190 9.52 18.58 12.32
N TRP A 191 9.03 17.42 11.94
CA TRP A 191 7.73 16.92 12.34
C TRP A 191 7.85 15.83 13.40
N LEU A 192 6.95 15.87 14.37
CA LEU A 192 6.75 14.82 15.35
C LEU A 192 5.33 14.30 15.21
N ALA A 193 5.17 12.99 15.09
CA ALA A 193 3.87 12.36 14.89
C ALA A 193 3.63 11.18 15.82
N SER A 194 2.38 11.06 16.28
CA SER A 194 1.90 9.91 17.03
C SER A 194 0.78 9.23 16.27
N TRP A 195 0.81 7.91 16.21
CA TRP A 195 -0.07 7.10 15.39
C TRP A 195 -0.74 6.01 16.19
N VAL A 196 -1.93 5.65 15.74
CA VAL A 196 -2.63 4.43 16.18
C VAL A 196 -3.17 3.71 14.95
N LEU A 197 -2.79 2.46 14.80
CA LEU A 197 -3.35 1.57 13.79
C LEU A 197 -4.38 0.65 14.45
N LEU A 198 -5.58 0.67 13.90
CA LEU A 198 -6.68 -0.24 14.24
C LEU A 198 -6.78 -1.30 13.13
N ASP A 199 -6.67 -2.56 13.53
CA ASP A 199 -6.77 -3.72 12.66
C ASP A 199 -7.70 -4.74 13.34
N GLY A 200 -8.97 -4.68 13.01
CA GLY A 200 -10.01 -5.36 13.77
C GLY A 200 -9.99 -4.93 15.24
N ASP A 201 -9.84 -5.89 16.16
CA ASP A 201 -9.73 -5.62 17.59
C ASP A 201 -8.32 -5.22 18.05
N ASN A 202 -7.30 -5.40 17.16
CA ASN A 202 -5.94 -5.01 17.46
C ASN A 202 -5.76 -3.51 17.40
N THR A 203 -5.03 -2.98 18.38
CA THR A 203 -4.66 -1.56 18.45
C THR A 203 -3.16 -1.45 18.65
N GLN A 204 -2.47 -0.84 17.72
CA GLN A 204 -1.03 -0.60 17.81
C GLN A 204 -0.74 0.90 17.85
N ARG A 205 0.06 1.31 18.83
CA ARG A 205 0.51 2.70 19.00
C ARG A 205 1.99 2.80 18.65
N PHE A 206 2.38 3.85 17.96
CA PHE A 206 3.76 4.13 17.60
C PHE A 206 3.94 5.61 17.25
N ASP A 207 5.19 6.05 17.25
CA ASP A 207 5.55 7.42 16.92
C ASP A 207 6.46 7.43 15.70
N SER A 208 6.54 8.57 15.03
CA SER A 208 7.48 8.84 13.96
C SER A 208 7.91 10.29 13.97
N GLU A 209 9.05 10.55 13.36
CA GLU A 209 9.59 11.89 13.17
C GLU A 209 10.21 12.00 11.78
N GLY A 210 10.40 13.19 11.29
CA GLY A 210 11.07 13.43 10.03
C GLY A 210 11.06 14.89 9.63
N ASP A 211 11.96 15.23 8.72
CA ASP A 211 11.98 16.52 8.07
C ASP A 211 10.89 16.56 7.00
N ASP A 212 10.30 17.71 6.77
CA ASP A 212 9.17 17.89 5.86
C ASP A 212 8.07 16.83 6.11
N ALA A 213 7.47 16.28 5.07
CA ALA A 213 6.42 15.27 5.19
C ALA A 213 6.95 13.82 5.36
N SER A 214 8.26 13.63 5.51
CA SER A 214 8.87 12.28 5.64
C SER A 214 8.43 11.53 6.91
N PHE A 215 7.86 12.22 7.89
CA PHE A 215 7.32 11.62 9.11
C PHE A 215 6.25 10.54 8.85
N MET A 216 5.58 10.57 7.70
CA MET A 216 4.54 9.60 7.34
C MET A 216 5.10 8.28 6.82
N VAL A 217 6.33 8.27 6.29
CA VAL A 217 6.97 7.10 5.67
C VAL A 217 6.92 5.87 6.57
N GLY A 218 7.33 6.02 7.83
CA GLY A 218 7.34 4.92 8.80
C GLY A 218 5.96 4.36 9.10
N ALA A 219 4.94 5.23 9.19
CA ALA A 219 3.57 4.81 9.42
C ALA A 219 2.99 4.04 8.22
N ILE A 220 3.20 4.55 7.02
CA ILE A 220 2.74 3.91 5.77
C ILE A 220 3.47 2.57 5.57
N ASP A 221 4.77 2.53 5.82
CA ASP A 221 5.55 1.30 5.74
C ASP A 221 5.03 0.22 6.71
N ARG A 222 4.73 0.61 7.96
CA ARG A 222 4.19 -0.32 8.95
C ARG A 222 2.86 -0.93 8.54
N VAL A 223 1.94 -0.12 8.04
CA VAL A 223 0.65 -0.61 7.53
C VAL A 223 0.84 -1.55 6.35
N ALA A 224 1.71 -1.17 5.40
CA ALA A 224 2.00 -1.99 4.23
C ALA A 224 2.62 -3.34 4.60
N ASP A 225 3.54 -3.36 5.58
CA ASP A 225 4.16 -4.59 6.05
C ASP A 225 3.14 -5.54 6.69
N ILE A 226 2.24 -5.01 7.52
CA ILE A 226 1.19 -5.80 8.17
C ILE A 226 0.23 -6.39 7.12
N GLN A 227 -0.18 -5.59 6.14
CA GLN A 227 -1.03 -6.08 5.06
C GLN A 227 -0.30 -7.09 4.17
N ALA A 228 0.96 -6.80 3.80
CA ALA A 228 1.75 -7.73 2.99
C ALA A 228 1.97 -9.06 3.71
N GLN A 229 2.27 -9.04 5.02
CA GLN A 229 2.43 -10.25 5.80
C GLN A 229 1.15 -11.10 5.84
N ARG A 230 -0.01 -10.46 5.81
CA ARG A 230 -1.31 -11.14 5.86
C ARG A 230 -1.79 -11.64 4.50
N TYR A 231 -1.57 -10.86 3.43
CA TYR A 231 -2.21 -11.07 2.13
C TYR A 231 -1.24 -11.41 0.99
N ALA A 232 0.08 -11.28 1.18
CA ALA A 232 1.02 -11.66 0.15
C ALA A 232 1.27 -13.18 0.17
N VAL A 233 1.23 -13.79 -1.01
CA VAL A 233 1.38 -15.23 -1.21
C VAL A 233 2.84 -15.56 -1.50
N GLN A 234 3.47 -16.40 -0.68
CA GLN A 234 4.73 -17.03 -1.01
C GLN A 234 4.43 -18.32 -1.77
N THR A 235 4.63 -18.31 -3.08
CA THR A 235 4.72 -19.56 -3.84
C THR A 235 6.12 -20.08 -3.70
N SER A 236 6.31 -21.10 -2.87
CA SER A 236 7.58 -21.83 -2.79
C SER A 236 7.90 -22.40 -4.18
N GLY A 237 8.84 -21.78 -4.86
CA GLY A 237 9.42 -22.35 -6.08
C GLY A 237 10.25 -23.58 -5.70
N GLY A 238 9.68 -24.75 -5.87
CA GLY A 238 10.39 -26.00 -5.67
C GLY A 238 9.80 -26.88 -4.60
N GLY A 239 8.98 -27.81 -5.02
CA GLY A 239 8.76 -29.14 -4.46
C GLY A 239 8.47 -29.25 -2.99
N ALA A 240 7.29 -29.65 -2.75
CA ALA A 240 6.75 -30.41 -1.62
C ALA A 240 5.63 -29.68 -0.85
N GLU A 241 4.43 -30.18 -1.07
CA GLU A 241 3.46 -30.49 -0.04
C GLU A 241 3.07 -29.37 0.94
N GLY A 242 2.42 -28.38 0.40
CA GLY A 242 1.36 -27.64 1.01
C GLY A 242 0.33 -27.48 -0.08
N SER A 243 -0.50 -28.48 -0.30
CA SER A 243 -1.60 -28.40 -1.25
C SER A 243 -2.54 -27.28 -0.76
N GLY A 244 -2.28 -26.06 -1.20
CA GLY A 244 -3.25 -24.99 -1.09
C GLY A 244 -4.55 -25.51 -1.68
N THR A 245 -5.62 -25.53 -0.91
CA THR A 245 -6.92 -25.92 -1.40
C THR A 245 -7.48 -24.74 -2.19
N LEU A 246 -7.56 -24.89 -3.52
CA LEU A 246 -8.19 -23.88 -4.35
C LEU A 246 -9.72 -23.98 -4.19
N VAL A 247 -10.32 -22.88 -3.76
CA VAL A 247 -11.77 -22.76 -3.65
C VAL A 247 -12.28 -21.78 -4.69
N HIS A 248 -13.18 -22.23 -5.54
CA HIS A 248 -13.86 -21.41 -6.54
C HIS A 248 -15.17 -20.89 -5.96
N ILE A 249 -15.39 -19.61 -6.02
CA ILE A 249 -16.53 -18.91 -5.44
C ILE A 249 -17.15 -18.02 -6.50
N ASP A 250 -18.46 -18.20 -6.71
CA ASP A 250 -19.26 -17.41 -7.63
C ASP A 250 -20.22 -16.51 -6.87
N GLY A 251 -20.64 -15.42 -7.50
CA GLY A 251 -21.74 -14.57 -7.01
C GLY A 251 -21.29 -13.45 -6.07
N LEU A 252 -20.01 -13.04 -6.11
CA LEU A 252 -19.54 -11.85 -5.40
C LEU A 252 -19.94 -10.60 -6.18
N GLU A 253 -20.81 -9.78 -5.59
CA GLU A 253 -21.33 -8.58 -6.23
C GLU A 253 -20.58 -7.32 -5.79
N SER A 254 -19.87 -7.38 -4.65
CA SER A 254 -19.17 -6.23 -4.09
C SER A 254 -17.87 -6.60 -3.37
N PHE A 255 -17.01 -5.60 -3.17
CA PHE A 255 -15.82 -5.76 -2.31
C PHE A 255 -16.19 -6.10 -0.86
N ALA A 256 -17.33 -5.63 -0.38
CA ALA A 256 -17.81 -5.95 0.97
C ALA A 256 -18.10 -7.45 1.12
N ASP A 257 -18.68 -8.09 0.09
CA ASP A 257 -18.94 -9.53 0.08
C ASP A 257 -17.63 -10.32 0.12
N TYR A 258 -16.64 -9.88 -0.65
CA TYR A 258 -15.29 -10.45 -0.63
C TYR A 258 -14.65 -10.35 0.76
N ALA A 259 -14.64 -9.15 1.36
CA ALA A 259 -14.02 -8.92 2.66
C ALA A 259 -14.70 -9.74 3.77
N GLN A 260 -16.04 -9.81 3.74
CA GLN A 260 -16.81 -10.60 4.69
C GLN A 260 -16.53 -12.09 4.54
N MET A 261 -16.40 -12.57 3.32
CA MET A 261 -16.12 -13.97 3.05
C MET A 261 -14.70 -14.36 3.47
N VAL A 262 -13.68 -13.55 3.14
CA VAL A 262 -12.29 -13.79 3.60
C VAL A 262 -12.23 -13.81 5.10
N THR A 263 -12.88 -12.84 5.78
CA THR A 263 -12.98 -12.81 7.24
C THR A 263 -13.65 -14.06 7.79
N TYR A 264 -14.72 -14.52 7.16
CA TYR A 264 -15.40 -15.75 7.56
C TYR A 264 -14.48 -16.97 7.42
N LEU A 265 -13.81 -17.13 6.28
CA LEU A 265 -12.91 -18.25 6.04
C LEU A 265 -11.72 -18.24 7.01
N GLU A 266 -11.13 -17.08 7.27
CA GLU A 266 -10.03 -16.94 8.23
C GLU A 266 -10.49 -17.10 9.69
N SER A 267 -11.78 -17.00 9.99
CA SER A 267 -12.35 -17.32 11.31
C SER A 267 -12.43 -18.82 11.58
N LEU A 268 -12.34 -19.64 10.54
CA LEU A 268 -12.36 -21.11 10.67
C LEU A 268 -11.02 -21.60 11.20
N ALA A 269 -11.04 -22.41 12.26
CA ALA A 269 -9.83 -22.91 12.95
C ALA A 269 -8.86 -23.69 12.03
N VAL A 270 -9.36 -24.21 10.92
CA VAL A 270 -8.58 -24.99 9.95
C VAL A 270 -7.91 -24.14 8.87
N ILE A 271 -8.30 -22.86 8.75
CA ILE A 271 -7.77 -21.96 7.72
C ILE A 271 -6.88 -20.91 8.40
N LYS A 272 -5.65 -20.84 7.98
CA LYS A 272 -4.69 -19.83 8.43
C LYS A 272 -4.83 -18.53 7.64
N HIS A 273 -4.94 -18.64 6.31
CA HIS A 273 -5.12 -17.54 5.39
C HIS A 273 -5.95 -17.97 4.18
N ALA A 274 -6.75 -17.03 3.65
CA ALA A 274 -7.48 -17.17 2.41
C ALA A 274 -6.96 -16.13 1.39
N ASN A 275 -6.14 -16.56 0.45
CA ASN A 275 -5.49 -15.68 -0.49
C ASN A 275 -6.19 -15.71 -1.86
N PRO A 276 -6.47 -14.55 -2.49
CA PRO A 276 -7.02 -14.55 -3.84
C PRO A 276 -5.97 -15.02 -4.84
N ALA A 277 -6.22 -16.17 -5.48
CA ALA A 277 -5.40 -16.70 -6.55
C ALA A 277 -5.78 -16.11 -7.92
N TRP A 278 -7.09 -15.89 -8.12
CA TRP A 278 -7.62 -15.32 -9.34
C TRP A 278 -9.02 -14.71 -9.12
N MET A 279 -9.34 -13.62 -9.84
CA MET A 279 -10.66 -13.00 -9.82
C MET A 279 -10.99 -12.42 -11.21
N SER A 280 -12.21 -12.68 -11.67
CA SER A 280 -12.76 -12.10 -12.90
C SER A 280 -14.28 -11.97 -12.80
N GLY A 281 -14.79 -10.76 -12.99
CA GLY A 281 -16.21 -10.48 -12.84
C GLY A 281 -16.69 -10.74 -11.40
N ASN A 282 -17.65 -11.65 -11.26
CA ASN A 282 -18.21 -12.11 -9.98
C ASN A 282 -17.66 -13.48 -9.52
N GLU A 283 -16.62 -13.96 -10.17
CA GLU A 283 -15.94 -15.22 -9.84
C GLU A 283 -14.61 -14.96 -9.13
N LEU A 284 -14.31 -15.72 -8.08
CA LEU A 284 -13.11 -15.65 -7.30
C LEU A 284 -12.55 -17.05 -7.04
N VAL A 285 -11.24 -17.20 -7.23
CA VAL A 285 -10.52 -18.40 -6.79
C VAL A 285 -9.63 -18.01 -5.62
N LEU A 286 -9.84 -18.62 -4.48
CA LEU A 286 -9.02 -18.48 -3.29
C LEU A 286 -8.06 -19.67 -3.14
N ASP A 287 -6.83 -19.38 -2.78
CA ASP A 287 -5.87 -20.35 -2.30
C ASP A 287 -5.89 -20.33 -0.76
N LEU A 288 -6.40 -21.40 -0.16
CA LEU A 288 -6.53 -21.53 1.28
C LEU A 288 -5.26 -22.15 1.87
N VAL A 289 -4.60 -21.41 2.74
CA VAL A 289 -3.50 -21.92 3.57
C VAL A 289 -4.10 -22.51 4.85
N LEU A 290 -3.90 -23.80 5.04
CA LEU A 290 -4.46 -24.53 6.20
C LEU A 290 -3.54 -24.48 7.42
N ASN A 291 -4.13 -24.54 8.63
CA ASN A 291 -3.44 -24.67 9.92
C ASN A 291 -3.08 -26.15 10.17
N GLY A 292 -1.90 -26.60 9.64
CA GLY A 292 -1.37 -27.95 9.93
C GLY A 292 -1.85 -29.04 8.97
N ASP A 293 -1.15 -30.19 9.01
CA ASP A 293 -1.49 -31.38 8.24
C ASP A 293 -2.88 -31.91 8.61
N MET A 294 -3.74 -32.06 7.60
CA MET A 294 -4.95 -32.87 7.73
C MET A 294 -4.58 -34.36 7.72
N GLU A 295 -3.88 -34.82 8.74
CA GLU A 295 -3.87 -36.22 9.14
C GLU A 295 -4.39 -36.35 10.56
N LYS A 296 -5.70 -36.54 10.69
CA LYS A 296 -6.36 -37.56 11.50
C LYS A 296 -7.87 -37.46 11.43
#